data_94c43b24e04a32448223532f9eaa6c7e
#
_entry.id   94c43b24e04a32448223532f9eaa6c7e
#
_cell.length_a   1.000
_cell.length_b   1.000
_cell.length_c   1.000
_cell.angle_alpha   90.00
_cell.angle_beta   90.00
_cell.angle_gamma   90.00
#
_symmetry.space_group_name_H-M   'P 1'
#
loop_
_entity.id
_entity.type
_entity.pdbx_description
1 polymer ?
#
loop_
_entity_poly.entity_id
_entity_poly.type
_entity_poly.pdbx_seq_one_letter_code
_entity_poly.pdbx_strand_id
1 'polypeptide(L)'
;MTYRPTARVFLPPRSARAPAYLYLVLAVAVATIVFIAEHSPTNSALYVQLIEKGSRRLITPRTFAILLLVSGVSAVLRTNMRGVRVRGDGIEYRDIVSLLIPKLRRLRWAQMNRIVLSKSGLFTIDLWDGSRVYLPRVQDGELLSKTLEHVAMARAIPLEGGTGLDELPDMDDLPEATGS
;
A
#
# COMPACT_ATOMS: atom_id res chain seq x y z
N MET A 1 -10.30 -29.28 -10.43
CA MET A 1 -10.80 -27.91 -10.76
C MET A 1 -9.78 -26.89 -10.24
N THR A 2 -9.17 -26.12 -11.10
CA THR A 2 -8.15 -25.13 -10.70
C THR A 2 -8.87 -23.84 -10.29
N TYR A 3 -8.93 -23.56 -9.00
CA TYR A 3 -9.46 -22.29 -8.51
C TYR A 3 -8.66 -21.13 -9.11
N ARG A 4 -9.33 -20.27 -9.89
CA ARG A 4 -8.76 -19.03 -10.41
C ARG A 4 -9.39 -17.86 -9.64
N PRO A 5 -8.69 -17.27 -8.69
CA PRO A 5 -9.22 -16.11 -7.99
C PRO A 5 -9.50 -14.99 -9.00
N THR A 6 -10.66 -14.37 -8.91
CA THR A 6 -10.95 -13.11 -9.59
C THR A 6 -9.91 -12.07 -9.17
N ALA A 7 -9.35 -11.35 -10.14
CA ALA A 7 -8.31 -10.35 -9.85
C ALA A 7 -8.85 -9.32 -8.85
N ARG A 8 -8.33 -9.35 -7.63
CA ARG A 8 -8.68 -8.42 -6.55
C ARG A 8 -7.51 -7.50 -6.25
N VAL A 9 -7.81 -6.23 -6.03
CA VAL A 9 -6.83 -5.20 -5.69
C VAL A 9 -7.07 -4.79 -4.24
N PHE A 10 -6.03 -4.91 -3.43
CA PHE A 10 -6.03 -4.52 -2.02
C PHE A 10 -5.21 -3.25 -1.87
N LEU A 11 -5.86 -2.18 -1.44
CA LEU A 11 -5.27 -0.85 -1.29
C LEU A 11 -4.51 -0.73 0.05
N PRO A 12 -3.54 0.19 0.15
CA PRO A 12 -2.88 0.48 1.42
C PRO A 12 -3.86 1.08 2.44
N PRO A 13 -3.60 0.93 3.76
CA PRO A 13 -4.47 1.44 4.79
C PRO A 13 -4.63 2.97 4.72
N ARG A 14 -5.77 3.49 5.16
CA ARG A 14 -6.08 4.92 5.15
C ARG A 14 -5.05 5.75 5.92
N SER A 15 -4.56 5.23 7.04
CA SER A 15 -3.52 5.87 7.84
C SER A 15 -2.22 6.10 7.07
N ALA A 16 -1.82 5.19 6.19
CA ALA A 16 -0.65 5.34 5.34
C ALA A 16 -0.85 6.36 4.20
N ARG A 17 -2.10 6.63 3.82
CA ARG A 17 -2.46 7.59 2.77
C ARG A 17 -2.66 9.01 3.30
N ALA A 18 -3.11 9.14 4.55
CA ALA A 18 -3.45 10.43 5.17
C ALA A 18 -2.34 11.49 5.06
N PRO A 19 -1.04 11.20 5.32
CA PRO A 19 0.01 12.22 5.20
C PRO A 19 0.16 12.79 3.78
N ALA A 20 -0.01 11.94 2.75
CA ALA A 20 0.09 12.39 1.36
C ALA A 20 -1.08 13.31 0.96
N TYR A 21 -2.29 13.00 1.43
CA TYR A 21 -3.44 13.88 1.21
C TYR A 21 -3.33 15.18 1.98
N LEU A 22 -2.87 15.15 3.23
CA LEU A 22 -2.63 16.35 4.03
C LEU A 22 -1.59 17.26 3.34
N TYR A 23 -0.51 16.67 2.83
CA TYR A 23 0.51 17.41 2.08
C TYR A 23 -0.07 18.04 0.81
N LEU A 24 -0.91 17.33 0.06
CA LEU A 24 -1.57 17.89 -1.13
C LEU A 24 -2.50 19.06 -0.75
N VAL A 25 -3.28 18.93 0.31
CA VAL A 25 -4.16 20.02 0.79
C VAL A 25 -3.34 21.26 1.15
N LEU A 26 -2.22 21.07 1.84
CA LEU A 26 -1.30 22.17 2.18
C LEU A 26 -0.72 22.82 0.91
N ALA A 27 -0.31 22.00 -0.06
CA ALA A 27 0.21 22.48 -1.35
C ALA A 27 -0.82 23.31 -2.12
N VAL A 28 -2.08 22.86 -2.13
CA VAL A 28 -3.20 23.61 -2.74
C VAL A 28 -3.43 24.92 -2.01
N ALA A 29 -3.45 24.92 -0.67
CA ALA A 29 -3.62 26.15 0.12
C ALA A 29 -2.54 27.19 -0.19
N VAL A 30 -1.25 26.76 -0.21
CA VAL A 30 -0.14 27.65 -0.57
C VAL A 30 -0.29 28.19 -1.99
N ALA A 31 -0.61 27.34 -2.95
CA ALA A 31 -0.82 27.75 -4.34
C ALA A 31 -1.98 28.78 -4.47
N THR A 32 -3.06 28.58 -3.75
CA THR A 32 -4.19 29.49 -3.71
C THR A 32 -3.79 30.86 -3.13
N ILE A 33 -3.00 30.87 -2.04
CA ILE A 33 -2.50 32.12 -1.44
C ILE A 33 -1.60 32.87 -2.43
N VAL A 34 -0.70 32.17 -3.14
CA VAL A 34 0.17 32.78 -4.15
C VAL A 34 -0.66 33.34 -5.31
N PHE A 35 -1.66 32.58 -5.78
CA PHE A 35 -2.55 33.02 -6.84
C PHE A 35 -3.35 34.27 -6.46
N ILE A 36 -3.89 34.31 -5.25
CA ILE A 36 -4.59 35.50 -4.72
C ILE A 36 -3.63 36.69 -4.64
N ALA A 37 -2.39 36.47 -4.14
CA ALA A 37 -1.40 37.53 -4.05
C ALA A 37 -1.02 38.13 -5.42
N GLU A 38 -0.89 37.29 -6.44
CA GLU A 38 -0.61 37.73 -7.82
C GLU A 38 -1.73 38.59 -8.42
N HIS A 39 -2.98 38.35 -8.04
CA HIS A 39 -4.16 39.09 -8.54
C HIS A 39 -4.60 40.21 -7.61
N SER A 40 -3.89 40.43 -6.50
CA SER A 40 -4.16 41.51 -5.55
C SER A 40 -3.54 42.83 -6.03
N PRO A 41 -4.10 43.97 -5.63
CA PRO A 41 -3.51 45.28 -5.92
C PRO A 41 -2.04 45.34 -5.42
N THR A 42 -1.19 46.06 -6.18
CA THR A 42 0.26 46.15 -5.91
C THR A 42 0.59 46.79 -4.56
N ASN A 43 -0.34 47.51 -3.96
CA ASN A 43 -0.21 48.12 -2.63
C ASN A 43 -0.70 47.21 -1.50
N SER A 44 -1.20 46.01 -1.80
CA SER A 44 -1.62 45.07 -0.80
C SER A 44 -0.43 44.47 -0.03
N ALA A 45 -0.61 44.23 1.28
CA ALA A 45 0.42 43.63 2.12
C ALA A 45 0.85 42.22 1.63
N LEU A 46 -0.10 41.47 1.07
CA LEU A 46 0.17 40.13 0.51
C LEU A 46 1.05 40.22 -0.75
N TYR A 47 0.76 41.15 -1.65
CA TYR A 47 1.56 41.35 -2.86
C TYR A 47 2.99 41.76 -2.51
N VAL A 48 3.16 42.79 -1.66
CA VAL A 48 4.47 43.27 -1.24
C VAL A 48 5.31 42.20 -0.56
N GLN A 49 4.72 41.44 0.38
CA GLN A 49 5.46 40.41 1.12
C GLN A 49 5.81 39.18 0.28
N LEU A 50 4.88 38.68 -0.54
CA LEU A 50 5.04 37.41 -1.27
C LEU A 50 5.67 37.63 -2.66
N ILE A 51 5.22 38.65 -3.38
CA ILE A 51 5.65 38.81 -4.78
C ILE A 51 6.86 39.73 -4.87
N GLU A 52 6.78 40.94 -4.32
CA GLU A 52 7.86 41.93 -4.44
C GLU A 52 9.15 41.50 -3.75
N LYS A 53 9.07 41.10 -2.47
CA LYS A 53 10.22 40.56 -1.73
C LYS A 53 10.63 39.16 -2.21
N GLY A 54 9.70 38.40 -2.79
CA GLY A 54 9.96 37.06 -3.32
C GLY A 54 10.67 37.05 -4.67
N SER A 55 10.50 38.10 -5.50
CA SER A 55 11.11 38.18 -6.83
C SER A 55 12.64 38.25 -6.84
N ARG A 56 13.25 38.64 -5.72
CA ARG A 56 14.72 38.64 -5.55
C ARG A 56 15.30 37.30 -5.16
N ARG A 57 14.50 36.24 -4.99
CA ARG A 57 14.95 34.90 -4.66
C ARG A 57 15.20 34.08 -5.93
N LEU A 58 16.06 33.07 -5.83
CA LEU A 58 16.37 32.13 -6.92
C LEU A 58 15.14 31.40 -7.47
N ILE A 59 14.10 31.21 -6.65
CA ILE A 59 12.84 30.58 -7.02
C ILE A 59 11.72 31.58 -6.77
N THR A 60 10.95 31.90 -7.82
CA THR A 60 9.78 32.77 -7.69
C THR A 60 8.69 32.07 -6.89
N PRO A 61 7.81 32.81 -6.17
CA PRO A 61 6.68 32.23 -5.43
C PRO A 61 5.78 31.34 -6.29
N ARG A 62 5.56 31.72 -7.54
CA ARG A 62 4.78 30.96 -8.52
C ARG A 62 5.46 29.61 -8.85
N THR A 63 6.75 29.65 -9.17
CA THR A 63 7.52 28.41 -9.44
C THR A 63 7.52 27.47 -8.25
N PHE A 64 7.69 28.02 -7.02
CA PHE A 64 7.63 27.26 -5.79
C PHE A 64 6.26 26.60 -5.59
N ALA A 65 5.15 27.34 -5.79
CA ALA A 65 3.81 26.81 -5.68
C ALA A 65 3.51 25.68 -6.68
N ILE A 66 3.99 25.82 -7.93
CA ILE A 66 3.85 24.78 -8.96
C ILE A 66 4.63 23.52 -8.56
N LEU A 67 5.89 23.68 -8.12
CA LEU A 67 6.71 22.53 -7.68
C LEU A 67 6.07 21.82 -6.49
N LEU A 68 5.51 22.58 -5.54
CA LEU A 68 4.82 22.03 -4.38
C LEU A 68 3.58 21.22 -4.79
N LEU A 69 2.77 21.73 -5.73
CA LEU A 69 1.60 21.04 -6.26
C LEU A 69 1.98 19.75 -6.99
N VAL A 70 2.97 19.80 -7.88
CA VAL A 70 3.45 18.63 -8.63
C VAL A 70 3.97 17.57 -7.65
N SER A 71 4.71 17.99 -6.63
CA SER A 71 5.20 17.11 -5.56
C SER A 71 4.06 16.49 -4.76
N GLY A 72 3.04 17.27 -4.40
CA GLY A 72 1.86 16.78 -3.67
C GLY A 72 1.05 15.76 -4.47
N VAL A 73 0.77 16.05 -5.74
CA VAL A 73 0.11 15.09 -6.64
C VAL A 73 0.93 13.82 -6.79
N SER A 74 2.24 13.94 -6.98
CA SER A 74 3.14 12.79 -7.09
C SER A 74 3.15 11.94 -5.82
N ALA A 75 3.12 12.56 -4.64
CA ALA A 75 3.04 11.87 -3.36
C ALA A 75 1.74 11.05 -3.22
N VAL A 76 0.60 11.63 -3.60
CA VAL A 76 -0.71 10.95 -3.57
C VAL A 76 -0.74 9.80 -4.57
N LEU A 77 -0.32 10.02 -5.82
CA LEU A 77 -0.24 8.96 -6.83
C LEU A 77 0.62 7.80 -6.35
N ARG A 78 1.81 8.10 -5.85
CA ARG A 78 2.75 7.11 -5.34
C ARG A 78 2.16 6.30 -4.18
N THR A 79 1.47 6.95 -3.26
CA THR A 79 0.87 6.28 -2.10
C THR A 79 -0.29 5.38 -2.52
N ASN A 80 -1.14 5.83 -3.46
CA ASN A 80 -2.24 5.02 -3.98
C ASN A 80 -1.78 3.85 -4.87
N MET A 81 -0.60 3.95 -5.44
CA MET A 81 -0.01 2.87 -6.22
C MET A 81 0.52 1.71 -5.38
N ARG A 82 0.69 1.89 -4.05
CA ARG A 82 1.10 0.84 -3.14
C ARG A 82 -0.10 -0.07 -2.90
N GLY A 83 0.00 -1.33 -3.28
CA GLY A 83 -1.08 -2.28 -3.07
C GLY A 83 -0.66 -3.68 -3.45
N VAL A 84 -1.49 -4.64 -3.06
CA VAL A 84 -1.35 -6.05 -3.41
C VAL A 84 -2.46 -6.40 -4.38
N ARG A 85 -2.12 -7.02 -5.49
CA ARG A 85 -3.07 -7.53 -6.47
C ARG A 85 -2.94 -9.04 -6.55
N VAL A 86 -3.99 -9.74 -6.14
CA VAL A 86 -4.07 -11.19 -6.27
C VAL A 86 -4.65 -11.52 -7.64
N ARG A 87 -3.95 -12.35 -8.39
CA ARG A 87 -4.37 -12.84 -9.72
C ARG A 87 -4.43 -14.36 -9.74
N GLY A 88 -5.04 -14.90 -10.80
CA GLY A 88 -5.12 -16.36 -11.02
C GLY A 88 -3.75 -17.05 -11.13
N ASP A 89 -2.71 -16.35 -11.53
CA ASP A 89 -1.37 -16.87 -11.78
C ASP A 89 -0.33 -16.47 -10.71
N GLY A 90 -0.68 -15.55 -9.81
CA GLY A 90 0.24 -15.09 -8.77
C GLY A 90 -0.23 -13.84 -8.03
N ILE A 91 0.69 -13.27 -7.28
CA ILE A 91 0.53 -12.03 -6.55
C ILE A 91 1.42 -10.96 -7.19
N GLU A 92 0.84 -9.82 -7.46
CA GLU A 92 1.57 -8.63 -7.87
C GLU A 92 1.53 -7.61 -6.73
N TYR A 93 2.69 -7.11 -6.35
CA TYR A 93 2.79 -6.02 -5.38
C TYR A 93 3.86 -5.02 -5.83
N ARG A 94 3.72 -3.79 -5.38
CA ARG A 94 4.72 -2.76 -5.65
C ARG A 94 5.62 -2.57 -4.44
N ASP A 95 6.88 -2.85 -4.66
CA ASP A 95 7.94 -2.62 -3.69
C ASP A 95 8.66 -1.32 -4.00
N ILE A 96 9.07 -0.60 -2.96
CA ILE A 96 9.88 0.60 -3.11
C ILE A 96 11.33 0.17 -2.99
N VAL A 97 11.88 -0.24 -4.11
CA VAL A 97 13.32 -0.45 -4.22
C VAL A 97 13.98 0.91 -4.43
N SER A 98 15.15 1.12 -3.83
CA SER A 98 15.96 2.33 -3.77
C SER A 98 15.66 3.42 -4.83
N LEU A 99 15.84 4.68 -4.47
CA LEU A 99 15.58 5.87 -5.30
C LEU A 99 14.11 6.14 -5.67
N LEU A 100 13.16 5.71 -4.84
CA LEU A 100 11.79 6.19 -4.94
C LEU A 100 10.96 5.68 -6.14
N ILE A 101 11.50 4.81 -6.99
CA ILE A 101 10.78 4.25 -8.12
C ILE A 101 10.04 2.98 -7.67
N PRO A 102 8.70 2.92 -7.76
CA PRO A 102 7.94 1.74 -7.42
C PRO A 102 8.22 0.64 -8.46
N LYS A 103 8.89 -0.43 -8.04
CA LYS A 103 9.10 -1.61 -8.87
C LYS A 103 7.94 -2.58 -8.68
N LEU A 104 7.29 -2.95 -9.78
CA LEU A 104 6.29 -4.01 -9.77
C LEU A 104 7.00 -5.35 -9.63
N ARG A 105 6.72 -6.05 -8.53
CA ARG A 105 7.16 -7.44 -8.34
C ARG A 105 5.98 -8.36 -8.55
N ARG A 106 6.21 -9.42 -9.29
CA ARG A 106 5.24 -10.47 -9.57
C ARG A 106 5.76 -11.79 -9.03
N LEU A 107 5.03 -12.40 -8.14
CA LEU A 107 5.31 -13.71 -7.57
C LEU A 107 4.31 -14.70 -8.18
N ARG A 108 4.79 -15.70 -8.90
CA ARG A 108 3.93 -16.78 -9.40
C ARG A 108 3.66 -17.77 -8.29
N TRP A 109 2.47 -18.34 -8.24
CA TRP A 109 2.11 -19.35 -7.25
C TRP A 109 3.11 -20.52 -7.22
N ALA A 110 3.61 -20.93 -8.39
CA ALA A 110 4.59 -22.01 -8.51
C ALA A 110 5.95 -21.69 -7.87
N GLN A 111 6.25 -20.43 -7.54
CA GLN A 111 7.49 -20.02 -6.88
C GLN A 111 7.36 -19.99 -5.36
N MET A 112 6.15 -20.13 -4.83
CA MET A 112 5.87 -20.05 -3.41
C MET A 112 6.03 -21.42 -2.77
N ASN A 113 6.88 -21.49 -1.76
CA ASN A 113 7.08 -22.67 -0.94
C ASN A 113 6.11 -22.72 0.23
N ARG A 114 5.86 -21.55 0.89
CA ARG A 114 4.99 -21.42 2.06
C ARG A 114 4.44 -20.02 2.17
N ILE A 115 3.22 -19.90 2.68
CA ILE A 115 2.59 -18.62 3.00
C ILE A 115 2.42 -18.55 4.52
N VAL A 116 2.90 -17.48 5.13
CA VAL A 116 2.80 -17.23 6.57
C VAL A 116 1.85 -16.06 6.78
N LEU A 117 0.73 -16.34 7.46
CA LEU A 117 -0.31 -15.36 7.78
C LEU A 117 -0.17 -14.94 9.23
N SER A 118 0.21 -13.70 9.49
CA SER A 118 0.30 -13.18 10.85
C SER A 118 -0.99 -12.48 11.27
N LYS A 119 -1.42 -12.70 12.51
CA LYS A 119 -2.56 -11.98 13.15
C LYS A 119 -2.36 -10.45 13.15
N SER A 120 -1.12 -9.97 13.03
CA SER A 120 -0.78 -8.53 12.92
C SER A 120 -1.04 -7.92 11.53
N GLY A 121 -1.58 -8.69 10.57
CA GLY A 121 -1.80 -8.25 9.19
C GLY A 121 -0.52 -8.13 8.36
N LEU A 122 0.57 -8.74 8.82
CA LEU A 122 1.79 -8.91 8.07
C LEU A 122 1.75 -10.28 7.39
N PHE A 123 1.84 -10.28 6.07
CA PHE A 123 1.87 -11.48 5.27
C PHE A 123 3.27 -11.71 4.75
N THR A 124 3.77 -12.92 4.93
CA THR A 124 5.11 -13.32 4.48
C THR A 124 4.98 -14.49 3.53
N ILE A 125 5.76 -14.48 2.46
CA ILE A 125 5.81 -15.57 1.48
C ILE A 125 7.24 -16.06 1.40
N ASP A 126 7.44 -17.31 1.73
CA ASP A 126 8.71 -17.99 1.54
C ASP A 126 8.73 -18.58 0.12
N LEU A 127 9.79 -18.34 -0.63
CA LEU A 127 9.96 -18.84 -1.99
C LEU A 127 10.86 -20.08 -2.01
N TRP A 128 10.79 -20.85 -3.08
CA TRP A 128 11.60 -22.06 -3.27
C TRP A 128 13.11 -21.79 -3.35
N ASP A 129 13.51 -20.57 -3.71
CA ASP A 129 14.92 -20.15 -3.72
C ASP A 129 15.46 -19.76 -2.33
N GLY A 130 14.66 -19.97 -1.27
CA GLY A 130 14.99 -19.62 0.10
C GLY A 130 14.79 -18.14 0.43
N SER A 131 14.39 -17.33 -0.52
CA SER A 131 14.11 -15.91 -0.26
C SER A 131 12.75 -15.72 0.43
N ARG A 132 12.67 -14.69 1.27
CA ARG A 132 11.48 -14.31 2.00
C ARG A 132 10.98 -12.97 1.53
N VAL A 133 9.69 -12.91 1.22
CA VAL A 133 9.02 -11.70 0.72
C VAL A 133 7.95 -11.26 1.70
N TYR A 134 8.02 -9.98 2.10
CA TYR A 134 7.02 -9.35 2.95
C TYR A 134 6.03 -8.59 2.08
N LEU A 135 4.74 -8.92 2.18
CA LEU A 135 3.71 -8.16 1.51
C LEU A 135 3.44 -6.84 2.26
N PRO A 136 3.16 -5.75 1.53
CA PRO A 136 2.80 -4.49 2.17
C PRO A 136 1.47 -4.63 2.91
N ARG A 137 1.33 -3.90 4.02
CA ARG A 137 0.06 -3.82 4.76
C ARG A 137 -1.03 -3.26 3.85
N VAL A 138 -2.20 -3.89 3.90
CA VAL A 138 -3.38 -3.48 3.14
C VAL A 138 -4.53 -3.13 4.08
N GLN A 139 -5.50 -2.35 3.60
CA GLN A 139 -6.66 -1.92 4.37
C GLN A 139 -7.54 -3.13 4.79
N ASP A 140 -7.77 -4.03 3.83
CA ASP A 140 -8.63 -5.20 4.02
C ASP A 140 -7.77 -6.46 4.22
N GLY A 141 -6.91 -6.45 5.27
CA GLY A 141 -5.97 -7.53 5.54
C GLY A 141 -6.67 -8.88 5.80
N GLU A 142 -7.80 -8.86 6.49
CA GLU A 142 -8.60 -10.08 6.74
C GLU A 142 -9.14 -10.69 5.44
N LEU A 143 -9.63 -9.85 4.51
CA LEU A 143 -10.10 -10.32 3.22
C LEU A 143 -8.95 -10.85 2.37
N LEU A 144 -7.76 -10.23 2.46
CA LEU A 144 -6.55 -10.74 1.81
C LEU A 144 -6.14 -12.08 2.41
N SER A 145 -6.17 -12.23 3.75
CA SER A 145 -5.89 -13.50 4.45
C SER A 145 -6.80 -14.61 3.93
N LYS A 146 -8.11 -14.43 3.98
CA LYS A 146 -9.09 -15.40 3.48
C LYS A 146 -8.87 -15.76 1.99
N THR A 147 -8.49 -14.75 1.19
CA THR A 147 -8.20 -14.99 -0.23
C THR A 147 -6.94 -15.83 -0.42
N LEU A 148 -5.90 -15.57 0.38
CA LEU A 148 -4.64 -16.34 0.35
C LEU A 148 -4.83 -17.76 0.88
N GLU A 149 -5.60 -17.93 1.95
CA GLU A 149 -5.99 -19.25 2.49
C GLU A 149 -6.69 -20.11 1.43
N HIS A 150 -7.70 -19.55 0.75
CA HIS A 150 -8.42 -20.24 -0.33
C HIS A 150 -7.50 -20.66 -1.48
N VAL A 151 -6.57 -19.79 -1.87
CA VAL A 151 -5.61 -20.10 -2.94
C VAL A 151 -4.59 -21.14 -2.48
N ALA A 152 -4.09 -21.02 -1.25
CA ALA A 152 -3.14 -21.97 -0.66
C ALA A 152 -3.74 -23.38 -0.61
N MET A 153 -4.96 -23.51 -0.10
CA MET A 153 -5.69 -24.79 -0.07
C MET A 153 -5.90 -25.36 -1.49
N ALA A 154 -6.38 -24.54 -2.43
CA ALA A 154 -6.65 -24.98 -3.80
C ALA A 154 -5.39 -25.39 -4.58
N ARG A 155 -4.21 -24.98 -4.13
CA ARG A 155 -2.91 -25.24 -4.79
C ARG A 155 -1.95 -26.08 -3.97
N ALA A 156 -2.43 -26.59 -2.83
CA ALA A 156 -1.61 -27.36 -1.88
C ALA A 156 -0.31 -26.61 -1.50
N ILE A 157 -0.37 -25.27 -1.33
CA ILE A 157 0.75 -24.49 -0.81
C ILE A 157 0.67 -24.56 0.72
N PRO A 158 1.74 -24.95 1.43
CA PRO A 158 1.76 -24.95 2.89
C PRO A 158 1.43 -23.59 3.47
N LEU A 159 0.50 -23.54 4.43
CA LEU A 159 0.04 -22.36 5.09
C LEU A 159 0.41 -22.42 6.57
N GLU A 160 0.96 -21.35 7.10
CA GLU A 160 1.29 -21.21 8.52
C GLU A 160 0.55 -20.00 9.09
N GLY A 161 -0.18 -20.20 10.18
CA GLY A 161 -1.10 -19.18 10.71
C GLY A 161 -2.36 -19.03 9.86
N GLY A 162 -3.25 -18.17 10.27
CA GLY A 162 -4.55 -17.94 9.62
C GLY A 162 -5.72 -18.21 10.55
N THR A 163 -6.91 -17.83 10.14
CA THR A 163 -8.12 -17.96 10.98
C THR A 163 -8.64 -19.38 11.07
N GLY A 164 -8.27 -20.26 10.15
CA GLY A 164 -8.79 -21.64 10.07
C GLY A 164 -8.00 -22.69 10.84
N LEU A 165 -6.78 -22.40 11.29
CA LEU A 165 -5.96 -23.36 12.02
C LEU A 165 -6.18 -23.33 13.53
N ASP A 166 -6.75 -22.24 14.07
CA ASP A 166 -7.08 -22.14 15.50
C ASP A 166 -8.41 -22.85 15.86
N GLU A 167 -9.20 -23.33 14.86
CA GLU A 167 -10.47 -24.06 15.05
C GLU A 167 -10.37 -25.56 14.78
N LEU A 168 -9.19 -26.10 14.52
CA LEU A 168 -9.04 -27.54 14.56
C LEU A 168 -9.12 -27.95 16.03
N PRO A 169 -10.15 -28.72 16.45
CA PRO A 169 -10.22 -29.25 17.80
C PRO A 169 -8.94 -30.04 18.06
N ASP A 170 -8.34 -29.76 19.23
CA ASP A 170 -7.19 -30.54 19.69
C ASP A 170 -7.52 -32.01 19.52
N MET A 171 -6.65 -32.74 18.82
CA MET A 171 -6.84 -34.17 18.60
C MET A 171 -6.85 -34.98 19.92
N ASP A 172 -6.53 -34.34 21.03
CA ASP A 172 -6.58 -34.92 22.37
C ASP A 172 -8.01 -35.00 22.97
N ASP A 173 -8.98 -34.30 22.35
CA ASP A 173 -10.42 -34.33 22.78
C ASP A 173 -11.25 -35.41 22.06
N LEU A 174 -10.64 -36.32 21.30
CA LEU A 174 -11.37 -37.49 20.81
C LEU A 174 -11.69 -38.42 21.99
N PRO A 175 -12.99 -38.65 22.31
CA PRO A 175 -13.36 -39.57 23.35
C PRO A 175 -12.78 -40.95 22.99
N GLU A 176 -11.93 -41.48 23.88
CA GLU A 176 -11.47 -42.86 23.80
C GLU A 176 -12.68 -43.76 23.56
N ALA A 177 -12.68 -44.42 22.41
CA ALA A 177 -13.68 -45.43 22.12
C ALA A 177 -13.57 -46.54 23.19
N THR A 178 -14.37 -46.41 24.22
CA THR A 178 -14.58 -47.46 25.23
C THR A 178 -15.13 -48.70 24.52
N GLY A 179 -14.21 -49.57 24.12
CA GLY A 179 -14.52 -50.95 23.67
C GLY A 179 -15.10 -51.73 24.83
N SER A 180 -16.32 -52.20 24.63
CA SER A 180 -16.91 -53.30 25.36
C SER A 180 -16.98 -54.52 24.50
#